data_f9c5f0453ab699d99b20d3b261692286
#
_entry.id   f9c5f0453ab699d99b20d3b261692286
#
_cell.length_a   1.000
_cell.length_b   1.000
_cell.length_c   1.000
_cell.angle_alpha   90.00
_cell.angle_beta   90.00
_cell.angle_gamma   90.00
#
_symmetry.space_group_name_H-M   'P 1'
#
loop_
_entity.id
_entity.type
_entity.pdbx_description
1 polymer ?
#
loop_
_entity_poly.entity_id
_entity_poly.type
_entity_poly.pdbx_seq_one_letter_code
_entity_poly.pdbx_strand_id
1 'polypeptide(L)'
;FFATGEQGTRVFGYVTTMGELLNASIMFFAPLIINRIGGKNALLLAGTIMSVRIIGSSFATSALEVVILKTLHMFEVPFLLVGCFKYITSQFEVRFSATIYLVCFCFFKQLAMIFMSILAGNMYESIGFHGAYLVLGLVALGFTLISVFTLSGPGPLSLLRRQVN
;
A
#
# COMPACT_ATOMS: atom_id res chain seq x y z
N PHE A 1 15.57 -14.70 16.04
CA PHE A 1 14.36 -15.50 15.86
C PHE A 1 14.64 -16.86 15.21
N PHE A 2 15.75 -17.06 14.51
CA PHE A 2 16.11 -18.32 13.85
C PHE A 2 17.46 -18.82 14.35
N ALA A 3 17.63 -20.14 14.45
CA ALA A 3 18.85 -20.74 14.97
C ALA A 3 20.07 -20.50 14.06
N THR A 4 19.85 -20.36 12.75
CA THR A 4 20.89 -20.03 11.78
C THR A 4 20.39 -18.98 10.77
N GLY A 5 21.27 -18.12 10.27
CA GLY A 5 20.94 -17.12 9.25
C GLY A 5 20.40 -17.75 7.95
N GLU A 6 20.87 -18.94 7.59
CA GLU A 6 20.42 -19.68 6.41
C GLU A 6 18.96 -20.15 6.55
N GLN A 7 18.56 -20.64 7.72
CA GLN A 7 17.16 -20.99 7.99
C GLN A 7 16.25 -19.78 7.90
N GLY A 8 16.67 -18.65 8.46
CA GLY A 8 15.95 -17.39 8.38
C GLY A 8 15.71 -16.94 6.93
N THR A 9 16.75 -17.01 6.10
CA THR A 9 16.68 -16.65 4.68
C THR A 9 15.73 -17.58 3.89
N ARG A 10 15.77 -18.89 4.15
CA ARG A 10 14.87 -19.85 3.49
C ARG A 10 13.41 -19.61 3.87
N VAL A 11 13.10 -19.47 5.18
CA VAL A 11 11.74 -19.20 5.66
C VAL A 11 11.24 -17.87 5.08
N PHE A 12 12.07 -16.83 5.10
CA PHE A 12 11.71 -15.54 4.49
C PHE A 12 11.42 -15.67 3.00
N GLY A 13 12.20 -16.46 2.25
CA GLY A 13 11.98 -16.75 0.84
C GLY A 13 10.62 -17.41 0.61
N TYR A 14 10.27 -18.45 1.34
CA TYR A 14 8.97 -19.13 1.23
C TYR A 14 7.79 -18.21 1.57
N VAL A 15 7.89 -17.46 2.66
CA VAL A 15 6.86 -16.49 3.08
C VAL A 15 6.67 -15.41 2.01
N THR A 16 7.76 -14.94 1.42
CA THR A 16 7.70 -13.93 0.34
C THR A 16 7.06 -14.52 -0.91
N THR A 17 7.48 -15.71 -1.37
CA THR A 17 6.93 -16.36 -2.57
C THR A 17 5.43 -16.64 -2.42
N MET A 18 5.02 -17.22 -1.29
CA MET A 18 3.60 -17.43 -0.99
C MET A 18 2.84 -16.12 -0.91
N GLY A 19 3.47 -15.09 -0.36
CA GLY A 19 2.94 -13.75 -0.30
C GLY A 19 2.66 -13.16 -1.67
N GLU A 20 3.60 -13.25 -2.59
CA GLU A 20 3.41 -12.73 -3.95
C GLU A 20 2.34 -13.51 -4.73
N LEU A 21 2.24 -14.83 -4.52
CA LEU A 21 1.18 -15.64 -5.13
C LEU A 21 -0.22 -15.21 -4.64
N LEU A 22 -0.37 -15.00 -3.33
CA LEU A 22 -1.61 -14.48 -2.74
C LEU A 22 -1.91 -13.05 -3.21
N ASN A 23 -0.89 -12.19 -3.28
CA ASN A 23 -1.01 -10.83 -3.80
C ASN A 23 -1.54 -10.83 -5.23
N ALA A 24 -0.97 -11.66 -6.12
CA ALA A 24 -1.44 -11.81 -7.49
C ALA A 24 -2.90 -12.30 -7.55
N SER A 25 -3.27 -13.25 -6.69
CA SER A 25 -4.64 -13.76 -6.59
C SER A 25 -5.61 -12.66 -6.13
N ILE A 26 -5.25 -11.91 -5.09
CA ILE A 26 -6.07 -10.79 -4.58
C ILE A 26 -6.18 -9.69 -5.64
N MET A 27 -5.11 -9.41 -6.39
CA MET A 27 -5.13 -8.40 -7.46
C MET A 27 -6.13 -8.74 -8.56
N PHE A 28 -6.35 -10.03 -8.83
CA PHE A 28 -7.39 -10.48 -9.76
C PHE A 28 -8.81 -10.16 -9.26
N PHE A 29 -9.07 -10.29 -7.96
CA PHE A 29 -10.37 -10.02 -7.35
C PHE A 29 -10.56 -8.57 -6.91
N ALA A 30 -9.48 -7.81 -6.71
CA ALA A 30 -9.51 -6.43 -6.24
C ALA A 30 -10.46 -5.52 -7.05
N PRO A 31 -10.52 -5.57 -8.41
CA PRO A 31 -11.43 -4.74 -9.18
C PRO A 31 -12.91 -4.95 -8.83
N LEU A 32 -13.31 -6.19 -8.48
CA LEU A 32 -14.70 -6.49 -8.10
C LEU A 32 -15.09 -5.78 -6.80
N ILE A 33 -14.20 -5.79 -5.82
CA ILE A 33 -14.42 -5.13 -4.53
C ILE A 33 -14.37 -3.62 -4.71
N ILE A 34 -13.36 -3.10 -5.42
CA ILE A 34 -13.14 -1.67 -5.62
C ILE A 34 -14.27 -1.04 -6.45
N ASN A 35 -14.89 -1.79 -7.36
CA ASN A 35 -16.07 -1.32 -8.09
C ASN A 35 -17.27 -1.05 -7.15
N ARG A 36 -17.37 -1.77 -6.04
CA ARG A 36 -18.43 -1.56 -5.04
C ARG A 36 -18.14 -0.42 -4.06
N ILE A 37 -16.92 -0.38 -3.53
CA ILE A 37 -16.54 0.61 -2.50
C ILE A 37 -16.07 1.95 -3.08
N GLY A 38 -15.65 1.96 -4.35
CA GLY A 38 -15.11 3.15 -5.04
C GLY A 38 -13.60 3.36 -4.83
N GLY A 39 -12.96 4.08 -5.77
CA GLY A 39 -11.51 4.31 -5.75
C GLY A 39 -11.02 5.06 -4.51
N LYS A 40 -11.75 6.10 -4.07
CA LYS A 40 -11.43 6.85 -2.83
C LYS A 40 -11.35 5.92 -1.62
N ASN A 41 -12.40 5.14 -1.37
CA ASN A 41 -12.47 4.26 -0.20
C ASN A 41 -11.43 3.12 -0.28
N ALA A 42 -11.12 2.64 -1.49
CA ALA A 42 -10.07 1.65 -1.69
C ALA A 42 -8.68 2.21 -1.31
N LEU A 43 -8.37 3.45 -1.69
CA LEU A 43 -7.14 4.14 -1.30
C LEU A 43 -7.04 4.36 0.20
N LEU A 44 -8.13 4.80 0.84
CA LEU A 44 -8.17 4.98 2.29
C LEU A 44 -8.01 3.65 3.04
N LEU A 45 -8.63 2.58 2.54
CA LEU A 45 -8.47 1.24 3.09
C LEU A 45 -7.01 0.76 2.97
N ALA A 46 -6.39 0.92 1.80
CA ALA A 46 -4.98 0.58 1.59
C ALA A 46 -4.05 1.36 2.53
N GLY A 47 -4.25 2.68 2.65
CA GLY A 47 -3.49 3.54 3.56
C GLY A 47 -3.66 3.16 5.03
N THR A 48 -4.87 2.79 5.43
CA THR A 48 -5.15 2.32 6.80
C THR A 48 -4.45 0.99 7.09
N ILE A 49 -4.56 0.01 6.18
CA ILE A 49 -3.87 -1.29 6.31
C ILE A 49 -2.35 -1.08 6.38
N MET A 50 -1.80 -0.21 5.52
CA MET A 50 -0.38 0.13 5.52
C MET A 50 0.07 0.72 6.86
N SER A 51 -0.67 1.69 7.38
CA SER A 51 -0.35 2.35 8.64
C SER A 51 -0.39 1.37 9.82
N VAL A 52 -1.44 0.54 9.91
CA VAL A 52 -1.58 -0.48 10.95
C VAL A 52 -0.45 -1.50 10.87
N ARG A 53 -0.09 -1.95 9.67
CA ARG A 53 0.99 -2.89 9.44
C ARG A 53 2.35 -2.33 9.87
N ILE A 54 2.66 -1.10 9.47
CA ILE A 54 3.96 -0.48 9.79
C ILE A 54 4.06 -0.20 11.30
N ILE A 55 3.01 0.39 11.90
CA ILE A 55 2.97 0.63 13.35
C ILE A 55 3.02 -0.70 14.11
N GLY A 56 2.25 -1.70 13.70
CA GLY A 56 2.28 -3.04 14.31
C GLY A 56 3.68 -3.67 14.25
N SER A 57 4.40 -3.50 13.14
CA SER A 57 5.78 -4.00 13.02
C SER A 57 6.76 -3.35 13.99
N SER A 58 6.47 -2.13 14.46
CA SER A 58 7.26 -1.46 15.50
C SER A 58 7.14 -2.16 16.87
N PHE A 59 6.04 -2.85 17.14
CA PHE A 59 5.79 -3.55 18.39
C PHE A 59 6.05 -5.06 18.32
N ALA A 60 6.36 -5.58 17.13
CA ALA A 60 6.57 -7.00 16.90
C ALA A 60 7.78 -7.52 17.70
N THR A 61 7.56 -8.51 18.55
CA THR A 61 8.57 -9.15 19.40
C THR A 61 8.89 -10.58 18.97
N SER A 62 8.06 -11.17 18.12
CA SER A 62 8.22 -12.54 17.61
C SER A 62 8.24 -12.63 16.10
N ALA A 63 8.91 -13.67 15.58
CA ALA A 63 8.93 -13.96 14.14
C ALA A 63 7.51 -14.18 13.57
N LEU A 64 6.63 -14.78 14.34
CA LEU A 64 5.24 -15.06 13.94
C LEU A 64 4.46 -13.76 13.74
N GLU A 65 4.61 -12.79 14.63
CA GLU A 65 3.97 -11.46 14.51
C GLU A 65 4.43 -10.75 13.24
N VAL A 66 5.73 -10.79 12.95
CA VAL A 66 6.29 -10.21 11.71
C VAL A 66 5.69 -10.87 10.46
N VAL A 67 5.53 -12.19 10.45
CA VAL A 67 4.92 -12.95 9.34
C VAL A 67 3.46 -12.56 9.17
N ILE A 68 2.68 -12.47 10.24
CA ILE A 68 1.28 -12.05 10.20
C ILE A 68 1.15 -10.63 9.64
N LEU A 69 1.95 -9.69 10.14
CA LEU A 69 1.95 -8.32 9.66
C LEU A 69 2.39 -8.22 8.20
N LYS A 70 3.37 -9.04 7.78
CA LYS A 70 3.76 -9.11 6.37
C LYS A 70 2.63 -9.63 5.48
N THR A 71 1.77 -10.50 5.98
CA THR A 71 0.60 -10.98 5.23
C THR A 71 -0.38 -9.85 4.89
N LEU A 72 -0.52 -8.83 5.74
CA LEU A 72 -1.35 -7.66 5.46
C LEU A 72 -0.89 -6.88 4.22
N HIS A 73 0.40 -6.93 3.89
CA HIS A 73 0.93 -6.31 2.67
C HIS A 73 0.29 -6.84 1.38
N MET A 74 -0.13 -8.09 1.38
CA MET A 74 -0.79 -8.72 0.23
C MET A 74 -2.13 -8.09 -0.11
N PHE A 75 -2.83 -7.53 0.88
CA PHE A 75 -4.07 -6.79 0.68
C PHE A 75 -3.82 -5.33 0.33
N GLU A 76 -2.84 -4.71 0.97
CA GLU A 76 -2.48 -3.31 0.79
C GLU A 76 -2.16 -2.98 -0.68
N VAL A 77 -1.27 -3.75 -1.30
CA VAL A 77 -0.75 -3.46 -2.65
C VAL A 77 -1.83 -3.49 -3.74
N PRO A 78 -2.67 -4.54 -3.84
CA PRO A 78 -3.75 -4.57 -4.83
C PRO A 78 -4.75 -3.42 -4.67
N PHE A 79 -5.15 -3.12 -3.43
CA PHE A 79 -6.08 -2.02 -3.17
C PHE A 79 -5.46 -0.67 -3.50
N LEU A 80 -4.16 -0.48 -3.23
CA LEU A 80 -3.44 0.74 -3.57
C LEU A 80 -3.33 0.93 -5.09
N LEU A 81 -2.84 -0.09 -5.81
CA LEU A 81 -2.59 0.00 -7.26
C LEU A 81 -3.90 0.15 -8.05
N VAL A 82 -4.82 -0.78 -7.85
CA VAL A 82 -6.10 -0.79 -8.56
C VAL A 82 -6.98 0.37 -8.11
N GLY A 83 -6.97 0.69 -6.81
CA GLY A 83 -7.69 1.83 -6.24
C GLY A 83 -7.21 3.16 -6.80
N CYS A 84 -5.89 3.37 -6.92
CA CYS A 84 -5.31 4.56 -7.52
C CYS A 84 -5.71 4.71 -8.99
N PHE A 85 -5.57 3.64 -9.79
CA PHE A 85 -6.00 3.65 -11.18
C PHE A 85 -7.49 3.97 -11.33
N LYS A 86 -8.33 3.32 -10.51
CA LYS A 86 -9.78 3.55 -10.50
C LYS A 86 -10.14 4.97 -10.07
N TYR A 87 -9.43 5.51 -9.08
CA TYR A 87 -9.63 6.91 -8.66
C TYR A 87 -9.28 7.88 -9.79
N ILE A 88 -8.12 7.71 -10.44
CA ILE A 88 -7.70 8.55 -11.57
C ILE A 88 -8.73 8.48 -12.71
N THR A 89 -9.20 7.29 -13.09
CA THR A 89 -10.21 7.12 -14.15
C THR A 89 -11.58 7.69 -13.78
N SER A 90 -11.86 7.95 -12.52
CA SER A 90 -13.08 8.61 -12.06
C SER A 90 -13.00 10.13 -12.07
N GLN A 91 -11.80 10.71 -12.01
CA GLN A 91 -11.57 12.15 -11.95
C GLN A 91 -11.16 12.74 -13.30
N PHE A 92 -10.49 11.95 -14.14
CA PHE A 92 -9.93 12.38 -15.42
C PHE A 92 -10.53 11.59 -16.58
N GLU A 93 -10.40 12.12 -17.80
CA GLU A 93 -10.76 11.40 -19.01
C GLU A 93 -9.95 10.10 -19.16
N VAL A 94 -10.61 9.02 -19.59
CA VAL A 94 -10.00 7.69 -19.75
C VAL A 94 -8.78 7.74 -20.66
N ARG A 95 -8.81 8.60 -21.69
CA ARG A 95 -7.71 8.79 -22.65
C ARG A 95 -6.38 9.14 -21.98
N PHE A 96 -6.41 9.96 -20.93
CA PHE A 96 -5.21 10.43 -20.21
C PHE A 96 -4.93 9.65 -18.94
N SER A 97 -5.86 8.83 -18.49
CA SER A 97 -5.77 8.14 -17.19
C SER A 97 -4.55 7.24 -17.07
N ALA A 98 -4.16 6.54 -18.14
CA ALA A 98 -2.96 5.69 -18.14
C ALA A 98 -1.68 6.53 -17.99
N THR A 99 -1.57 7.64 -18.71
CA THR A 99 -0.41 8.54 -18.62
C THR A 99 -0.31 9.18 -17.25
N ILE A 100 -1.44 9.66 -16.70
CA ILE A 100 -1.50 10.23 -15.34
C ILE A 100 -1.09 9.19 -14.30
N TYR A 101 -1.57 7.95 -14.42
CA TYR A 101 -1.19 6.88 -13.52
C TYR A 101 0.31 6.58 -13.58
N LEU A 102 0.88 6.47 -14.77
CA LEU A 102 2.30 6.20 -14.96
C LEU A 102 3.18 7.33 -14.42
N VAL A 103 2.85 8.57 -14.73
CA VAL A 103 3.66 9.74 -14.33
C VAL A 103 3.40 10.08 -12.86
N CYS A 104 2.16 10.30 -12.45
CA CYS A 104 1.86 10.79 -11.11
C CYS A 104 1.93 9.71 -10.02
N PHE A 105 1.71 8.45 -10.37
CA PHE A 105 1.80 7.38 -9.38
C PHE A 105 3.07 6.56 -9.52
N CYS A 106 3.30 5.90 -10.66
CA CYS A 106 4.41 4.98 -10.80
C CYS A 106 5.78 5.69 -10.71
N PHE A 107 5.96 6.80 -11.44
CA PHE A 107 7.22 7.53 -11.43
C PHE A 107 7.51 8.15 -10.06
N PHE A 108 6.56 8.90 -9.49
CA PHE A 108 6.77 9.52 -8.17
C PHE A 108 6.91 8.49 -7.05
N LYS A 109 6.22 7.33 -7.13
CA LYS A 109 6.44 6.22 -6.20
C LYS A 109 7.88 5.73 -6.25
N GLN A 110 8.45 5.51 -7.44
CA GLN A 110 9.82 5.05 -7.57
C GLN A 110 10.84 6.09 -7.08
N LEU A 111 10.59 7.36 -7.39
CA LEU A 111 11.42 8.45 -6.89
C LEU A 111 11.38 8.51 -5.35
N ALA A 112 10.18 8.43 -4.76
CA ALA A 112 10.02 8.39 -3.31
C ALA A 112 10.73 7.18 -2.68
N MET A 113 10.71 6.01 -3.32
CA MET A 113 11.42 4.83 -2.81
C MET A 113 12.93 5.05 -2.70
N ILE A 114 13.55 5.76 -3.64
CA ILE A 114 14.99 6.08 -3.59
C ILE A 114 15.28 6.93 -2.36
N PHE A 115 14.55 8.04 -2.18
CA PHE A 115 14.75 8.93 -1.03
C PHE A 115 14.44 8.24 0.30
N MET A 116 13.34 7.49 0.36
CA MET A 116 12.91 6.81 1.58
C MET A 116 13.84 5.66 1.97
N SER A 117 14.50 5.00 1.02
CA SER A 117 15.50 3.97 1.33
C SER A 117 16.70 4.54 2.06
N ILE A 118 17.20 5.70 1.62
CA ILE A 118 18.32 6.39 2.29
C ILE A 118 17.89 6.86 3.69
N LEU A 119 16.72 7.50 3.77
CA LEU A 119 16.20 7.99 5.04
C LEU A 119 15.97 6.85 6.04
N ALA A 120 15.34 5.76 5.61
CA ALA A 120 15.09 4.60 6.45
C ALA A 120 16.39 3.96 6.94
N GLY A 121 17.43 3.84 6.08
CA GLY A 121 18.74 3.36 6.47
C GLY A 121 19.34 4.17 7.61
N ASN A 122 19.40 5.49 7.46
CA ASN A 122 19.89 6.40 8.52
C ASN A 122 19.04 6.32 9.80
N MET A 123 17.72 6.15 9.68
CA MET A 123 16.86 6.00 10.85
C MET A 123 17.11 4.68 11.58
N TYR A 124 17.35 3.58 10.87
CA TYR A 124 17.68 2.29 11.50
C TYR A 124 18.97 2.35 12.31
N GLU A 125 19.98 3.08 11.82
CA GLU A 125 21.24 3.28 12.54
C GLU A 125 21.08 4.19 13.76
N SER A 126 20.26 5.25 13.68
CA SER A 126 20.15 6.28 14.72
C SER A 126 19.17 5.95 15.84
N ILE A 127 17.98 5.43 15.51
CA ILE A 127 16.87 5.18 16.46
C ILE A 127 16.45 3.71 16.52
N GLY A 128 17.15 2.85 15.79
CA GLY A 128 16.88 1.41 15.72
C GLY A 128 15.62 1.05 14.94
N PHE A 129 15.40 -0.25 14.76
CA PHE A 129 14.30 -0.80 13.97
C PHE A 129 12.92 -0.37 14.48
N HIS A 130 12.66 -0.56 15.77
CA HIS A 130 11.36 -0.25 16.37
C HIS A 130 10.99 1.22 16.24
N GLY A 131 11.95 2.12 16.55
CA GLY A 131 11.75 3.57 16.45
C GLY A 131 11.50 4.02 15.01
N ALA A 132 12.29 3.51 14.05
CA ALA A 132 12.13 3.85 12.65
C ALA A 132 10.76 3.43 12.10
N TYR A 133 10.31 2.20 12.41
CA TYR A 133 8.98 1.73 11.99
C TYR A 133 7.84 2.52 12.62
N LEU A 134 7.98 2.94 13.89
CA LEU A 134 6.99 3.75 14.56
C LEU A 134 6.84 5.11 13.89
N VAL A 135 7.96 5.79 13.60
CA VAL A 135 7.94 7.09 12.93
C VAL A 135 7.35 6.98 11.53
N LEU A 136 7.81 6.00 10.72
CA LEU A 136 7.28 5.79 9.37
C LEU A 136 5.79 5.45 9.38
N GLY A 137 5.34 4.65 10.35
CA GLY A 137 3.93 4.30 10.50
C GLY A 137 3.06 5.49 10.88
N LEU A 138 3.53 6.36 11.78
CA LEU A 138 2.83 7.60 12.14
C LEU A 138 2.75 8.58 10.96
N VAL A 139 3.81 8.71 10.17
CA VAL A 139 3.81 9.50 8.94
C VAL A 139 2.77 8.95 7.94
N ALA A 140 2.75 7.64 7.72
CA ALA A 140 1.76 6.99 6.84
C ALA A 140 0.32 7.20 7.34
N LEU A 141 0.10 7.11 8.65
CA LEU A 141 -1.20 7.39 9.26
C LEU A 141 -1.60 8.86 9.06
N GLY A 142 -0.68 9.79 9.28
CA GLY A 142 -0.93 11.21 9.06
C GLY A 142 -1.34 11.52 7.62
N PHE A 143 -0.62 10.98 6.63
CA PHE A 143 -1.00 11.12 5.22
C PHE A 143 -2.35 10.46 4.90
N THR A 144 -2.65 9.31 5.50
CA THR A 144 -3.96 8.64 5.33
C THR A 144 -5.08 9.52 5.89
N LEU A 145 -4.91 10.11 7.06
CA LEU A 145 -5.89 11.03 7.66
C LEU A 145 -6.09 12.30 6.80
N ILE A 146 -5.01 12.91 6.32
CA ILE A 146 -5.10 14.04 5.39
C ILE A 146 -5.86 13.63 4.13
N SER A 147 -5.64 12.43 3.61
CA SER A 147 -6.31 11.91 2.42
C SER A 147 -7.82 11.76 2.59
N VAL A 148 -8.33 11.56 3.81
CA VAL A 148 -9.78 11.54 4.08
C VAL A 148 -10.43 12.85 3.65
N PHE A 149 -9.78 13.97 3.91
CA PHE A 149 -10.27 15.32 3.61
C PHE A 149 -9.94 15.80 2.20
N THR A 150 -8.78 15.39 1.66
CA THR A 150 -8.30 15.89 0.36
C THR A 150 -8.83 15.08 -0.82
N LEU A 151 -9.10 13.78 -0.66
CA LEU A 151 -9.65 12.97 -1.74
C LEU A 151 -11.13 13.33 -1.98
N SER A 152 -11.41 13.81 -3.18
CA SER A 152 -12.78 14.10 -3.63
C SER A 152 -13.61 12.81 -3.78
N GLY A 153 -14.91 12.92 -3.61
CA GLY A 153 -15.86 11.86 -3.93
C GLY A 153 -15.84 11.49 -5.44
N PRO A 154 -16.76 10.65 -5.90
CA PRO A 154 -16.85 10.29 -7.31
C PRO A 154 -16.98 11.54 -8.18
N GLY A 155 -16.04 11.71 -9.12
CA GLY A 155 -15.97 12.87 -9.98
C GLY A 155 -17.19 12.96 -10.96
N PRO A 156 -17.44 14.12 -11.55
CA PRO A 156 -18.60 14.36 -12.42
C PRO A 156 -18.67 13.38 -13.61
N LEU A 157 -17.53 12.97 -14.14
CA LEU A 157 -17.45 12.00 -15.24
C LEU A 157 -17.93 10.60 -14.85
N SER A 158 -17.78 10.19 -13.58
CA SER A 158 -18.29 8.91 -13.11
C SER A 158 -19.80 8.90 -12.94
N LEU A 159 -20.40 10.06 -12.63
CA LEU A 159 -21.85 10.22 -12.49
C LEU A 159 -22.53 10.17 -13.86
N LEU A 160 -21.96 10.83 -14.87
CA LEU A 160 -22.46 10.78 -16.24
C LEU A 160 -22.45 9.35 -16.81
N ARG A 161 -21.40 8.58 -16.51
CA ARG A 161 -21.29 7.19 -16.97
C ARG A 161 -22.31 6.24 -16.31
N ARG A 162 -22.79 6.55 -15.09
CA ARG A 162 -23.86 5.78 -14.43
C ARG A 162 -25.25 6.03 -15.02
N GLN A 163 -25.45 7.15 -15.73
CA GLN A 163 -26.72 7.49 -16.35
C GLN A 163 -26.88 6.89 -17.75
N VAL A 164 -25.79 6.42 -18.37
CA VAL A 164 -25.77 5.89 -19.75
C VAL A 164 -25.82 4.35 -19.80
N ASN A 165 -25.61 3.67 -18.66
CA ASN A 165 -25.78 2.21 -18.47
C ASN A 165 -27.00 1.89 -17.61
#